data_17817815e5e5dca7428145b21a35e31e
#
_entry.id   17817815e5e5dca7428145b21a35e31e
#
_cell.length_a   1.000
_cell.length_b   1.000
_cell.length_c   1.000
_cell.angle_alpha   90.00
_cell.angle_beta   90.00
_cell.angle_gamma   90.00
#
_symmetry.space_group_name_H-M   'P 1'
#
loop_
_entity.id
_entity.type
_entity.pdbx_description
1 polymer ?
#
loop_
_entity_poly.entity_id
_entity_poly.type
_entity_poly.pdbx_seq_one_letter_code
_entity_poly.pdbx_strand_id
1 'polypeptide(L)'
;DYTTSLGALTLSYKPNKDLNIKWIASAYSAYETETFDIQEQYFFGIRNSSIGSEDFGEVIENHEVGTLTKHARNGFYAQVYNLDHKGLYALDNKLLKWGLRFQHQDIDDVVDEWQMMDSAGYTLPHVPDVIGGYPDILPEIGTDFSHKAHNILSVNNIDGFVQNSWTIPYHDKGEFVITGGLRANYWGYNKKVYVSPRAGIA
;
A
#
# COMPACT_ATOMS: atom_id res chain seq x y z
N ASP A 1 -0.96 -1.32 16.03
CA ASP A 1 -1.77 -0.10 16.28
C ASP A 1 -1.94 0.65 14.97
N TYR A 2 -3.15 1.20 14.78
CA TYR A 2 -3.48 1.95 13.60
C TYR A 2 -4.28 3.20 13.94
N THR A 3 -3.86 4.35 13.43
CA THR A 3 -4.54 5.63 13.63
C THR A 3 -4.60 6.39 12.34
N THR A 4 -5.79 6.88 11.95
CA THR A 4 -5.97 7.78 10.82
C THR A 4 -6.68 9.06 11.23
N SER A 5 -6.31 10.14 10.58
CA SER A 5 -6.99 11.43 10.71
C SER A 5 -7.23 12.04 9.33
N LEU A 6 -8.42 12.56 9.12
CA LEU A 6 -8.80 13.23 7.89
C LEU A 6 -9.55 14.53 8.22
N GLY A 7 -9.12 15.62 7.59
CA GLY A 7 -9.80 16.89 7.64
C GLY A 7 -9.96 17.49 6.25
N ALA A 8 -11.10 18.13 5.97
CA ALA A 8 -11.31 18.81 4.71
C ALA A 8 -12.14 20.09 4.90
N LEU A 9 -11.78 21.14 4.18
CA LEU A 9 -12.48 22.40 4.11
C LEU A 9 -12.84 22.70 2.65
N THR A 10 -14.10 23.05 2.40
CA THR A 10 -14.57 23.43 1.07
C THR A 10 -15.13 24.85 1.09
N LEU A 11 -14.60 25.71 0.24
CA LEU A 11 -15.13 27.04 -0.04
C LEU A 11 -15.78 27.03 -1.43
N SER A 12 -17.05 27.37 -1.52
CA SER A 12 -17.79 27.47 -2.79
C SER A 12 -18.18 28.93 -3.04
N TYR A 13 -17.94 29.41 -4.25
CA TYR A 13 -18.30 30.76 -4.67
C TYR A 13 -19.11 30.70 -5.96
N LYS A 14 -20.31 31.27 -5.91
CA LYS A 14 -21.27 31.32 -7.02
C LYS A 14 -21.66 32.78 -7.27
N PRO A 15 -20.90 33.55 -8.06
CA PRO A 15 -21.18 34.96 -8.32
C PRO A 15 -22.47 35.15 -9.13
N ASN A 16 -22.87 34.17 -9.91
CA ASN A 16 -24.12 34.14 -10.69
C ASN A 16 -24.58 32.68 -10.87
N LYS A 17 -25.70 32.48 -11.59
CA LYS A 17 -26.28 31.16 -11.85
C LYS A 17 -25.38 30.25 -12.74
N ASP A 18 -24.52 30.83 -13.54
CA ASP A 18 -23.75 30.16 -14.57
C ASP A 18 -22.34 29.76 -14.12
N LEU A 19 -21.77 30.43 -13.12
CA LEU A 19 -20.42 30.21 -12.64
C LEU A 19 -20.40 29.63 -11.22
N ASN A 20 -19.75 28.49 -11.06
CA ASN A 20 -19.49 27.85 -9.79
C ASN A 20 -18.00 27.54 -9.64
N ILE A 21 -17.37 28.09 -8.62
CA ILE A 21 -15.97 27.91 -8.29
C ILE A 21 -15.88 27.26 -6.91
N LYS A 22 -14.99 26.27 -6.77
CA LYS A 22 -14.72 25.61 -5.50
C LYS A 22 -13.24 25.52 -5.24
N TRP A 23 -12.87 25.76 -3.99
CA TRP A 23 -11.56 25.43 -3.44
C TRP A 23 -11.75 24.40 -2.34
N ILE A 24 -10.94 23.36 -2.36
CA ILE A 24 -11.00 22.29 -1.37
C ILE A 24 -9.58 22.09 -0.86
N ALA A 25 -9.40 22.31 0.45
CA ALA A 25 -8.17 21.95 1.14
C ALA A 25 -8.43 20.72 1.98
N SER A 26 -7.59 19.71 1.90
CA SER A 26 -7.69 18.53 2.74
C SER A 26 -6.33 18.06 3.23
N ALA A 27 -6.33 17.51 4.44
CA ALA A 27 -5.17 16.88 5.04
C ALA A 27 -5.56 15.49 5.54
N TYR A 28 -4.72 14.52 5.27
CA TYR A 28 -4.84 13.15 5.73
C TYR A 28 -3.55 12.75 6.40
N SER A 29 -3.64 12.01 7.51
CA SER A 29 -2.50 11.34 8.11
C SER A 29 -2.87 9.92 8.48
N ALA A 30 -1.92 9.00 8.33
CA ALA A 30 -2.00 7.64 8.81
C ALA A 30 -0.73 7.33 9.60
N TYR A 31 -0.91 6.65 10.71
CA TYR A 31 0.15 6.09 11.52
C TYR A 31 -0.19 4.64 11.81
N GLU A 32 0.73 3.74 11.50
CA GLU A 32 0.57 2.32 11.73
C GLU A 32 1.86 1.76 12.33
N THR A 33 1.71 0.91 13.34
CA THR A 33 2.79 0.11 13.88
C THR A 33 2.35 -1.34 13.98
N GLU A 34 3.17 -2.21 13.47
CA GLU A 34 3.02 -3.65 13.61
C GLU A 34 4.20 -4.21 14.40
N THR A 35 3.89 -4.80 15.54
CA THR A 35 4.90 -5.38 16.42
C THR A 35 4.40 -6.74 16.87
N PHE A 36 5.14 -7.78 16.54
CA PHE A 36 4.86 -9.11 17.04
C PHE A 36 6.14 -9.91 17.28
N ASP A 37 6.01 -10.86 18.17
CA ASP A 37 6.97 -11.93 18.43
C ASP A 37 6.18 -13.23 18.47
N ILE A 38 6.40 -14.10 17.48
CA ILE A 38 5.70 -15.38 17.35
C ILE A 38 6.73 -16.49 17.47
N GLN A 39 6.50 -17.39 18.40
CA GLN A 39 7.30 -18.59 18.57
C GLN A 39 6.50 -19.79 18.06
N GLU A 40 7.11 -20.57 17.19
CA GLU A 40 6.58 -21.80 16.64
C GLU A 40 7.52 -22.96 17.01
N GLN A 41 6.95 -24.13 17.27
CA GLN A 41 7.70 -25.37 17.47
C GLN A 41 7.38 -26.31 16.33
N TYR A 42 8.37 -27.08 15.89
CA TYR A 42 8.18 -28.10 14.87
C TYR A 42 8.67 -29.46 15.36
N PHE A 43 7.91 -30.50 14.98
CA PHE A 43 8.09 -31.85 15.45
C PHE A 43 8.21 -32.81 14.27
N PHE A 44 9.00 -33.86 14.43
CA PHE A 44 8.90 -35.03 13.60
C PHE A 44 7.95 -36.05 14.24
N GLY A 45 6.93 -36.44 13.48
CA GLY A 45 6.04 -37.52 13.90
C GLY A 45 6.53 -38.87 13.39
N ILE A 46 6.78 -39.80 14.28
CA ILE A 46 7.00 -41.20 13.92
C ILE A 46 5.64 -41.83 13.68
N ARG A 47 5.47 -42.38 12.47
CA ARG A 47 4.21 -43.05 12.09
C ARG A 47 4.28 -44.53 12.34
N ASN A 48 3.14 -45.12 12.76
CA ASN A 48 3.02 -46.56 12.85
C ASN A 48 3.16 -47.18 11.46
N SER A 49 4.21 -47.98 11.28
CA SER A 49 4.50 -48.67 10.03
C SER A 49 4.10 -50.17 10.06
N SER A 50 3.38 -50.62 11.11
CA SER A 50 2.95 -52.02 11.27
C SER A 50 1.82 -52.30 10.28
N ILE A 51 2.07 -52.98 9.22
CA ILE A 51 1.07 -53.40 8.23
C ILE A 51 0.03 -54.30 8.89
N GLY A 52 -1.26 -53.86 8.81
CA GLY A 52 -2.37 -54.60 9.40
C GLY A 52 -2.77 -54.10 10.82
N SER A 53 -2.09 -53.11 11.37
CA SER A 53 -2.57 -52.38 12.55
C SER A 53 -3.73 -51.45 12.18
N GLU A 54 -4.70 -51.31 13.06
CA GLU A 54 -5.79 -50.32 12.90
C GLU A 54 -5.24 -48.89 12.83
N ASP A 55 -4.12 -48.63 13.49
CA ASP A 55 -3.44 -47.33 13.56
C ASP A 55 -2.35 -47.17 12.51
N PHE A 56 -2.37 -47.96 11.41
CA PHE A 56 -1.35 -47.85 10.36
C PHE A 56 -1.33 -46.46 9.73
N GLY A 57 -0.18 -45.82 9.76
CA GLY A 57 0.00 -44.45 9.24
C GLY A 57 -0.30 -43.32 10.24
N GLU A 58 -0.88 -43.63 11.40
CA GLU A 58 -1.07 -42.66 12.48
C GLU A 58 0.27 -42.29 13.14
N VAL A 59 0.33 -41.06 13.66
CA VAL A 59 1.50 -40.57 14.41
C VAL A 59 1.44 -41.16 15.82
N ILE A 60 2.40 -42.01 16.16
CA ILE A 60 2.50 -42.71 17.46
C ILE A 60 3.46 -42.02 18.46
N GLU A 61 4.36 -41.21 17.96
CA GLU A 61 5.35 -40.48 18.76
C GLU A 61 5.74 -39.19 18.08
N ASN A 62 5.87 -38.11 18.83
CA ASN A 62 6.39 -36.82 18.35
C ASN A 62 7.74 -36.55 18.98
N HIS A 63 8.73 -36.26 18.17
CA HIS A 63 10.03 -35.76 18.60
C HIS A 63 10.10 -34.26 18.32
N GLU A 64 10.30 -33.46 19.36
CA GLU A 64 10.59 -32.06 19.23
C GLU A 64 11.95 -31.88 18.56
N VAL A 65 12.00 -31.07 17.50
CA VAL A 65 13.21 -30.87 16.69
C VAL A 65 13.79 -29.48 16.91
N GLY A 66 12.93 -28.49 17.10
CA GLY A 66 13.40 -27.14 17.34
C GLY A 66 12.29 -26.10 17.39
N THR A 67 12.70 -24.86 17.53
CA THR A 67 11.84 -23.69 17.59
C THR A 67 12.19 -22.69 16.50
N LEU A 68 11.18 -21.95 16.10
CA LEU A 68 11.27 -20.86 15.15
C LEU A 68 10.65 -19.63 15.79
N THR A 69 11.37 -18.52 15.80
CA THR A 69 10.86 -17.26 16.33
C THR A 69 10.84 -16.22 15.21
N LYS A 70 9.67 -15.65 14.94
CA LYS A 70 9.46 -14.56 14.00
C LYS A 70 9.24 -13.27 14.75
N HIS A 71 9.93 -12.24 14.32
CA HIS A 71 9.85 -10.89 14.88
C HIS A 71 9.50 -9.89 13.81
N ALA A 72 8.65 -8.94 14.12
CA ALA A 72 8.40 -7.77 13.31
C ALA A 72 8.38 -6.50 14.15
N ARG A 73 8.94 -5.43 13.59
CA ARG A 73 8.96 -4.07 14.13
C ARG A 73 8.75 -3.10 12.98
N ASN A 74 7.56 -3.17 12.40
CA ASN A 74 7.19 -2.36 11.24
C ASN A 74 6.54 -1.07 11.69
N GLY A 75 6.81 -0.01 10.94
CA GLY A 75 6.20 1.29 11.16
C GLY A 75 5.88 1.97 9.84
N PHE A 76 4.71 2.57 9.74
CA PHE A 76 4.29 3.34 8.60
C PHE A 76 3.70 4.67 9.06
N TYR A 77 4.20 5.75 8.48
CA TYR A 77 3.68 7.10 8.69
C TYR A 77 3.47 7.77 7.34
N ALA A 78 2.28 8.28 7.12
CA ALA A 78 1.95 9.01 5.90
C ALA A 78 1.21 10.31 6.20
N GLN A 79 1.59 11.36 5.49
CA GLN A 79 0.86 12.63 5.44
C GLN A 79 0.57 12.99 3.99
N VAL A 80 -0.66 13.40 3.73
CA VAL A 80 -1.09 13.82 2.39
C VAL A 80 -1.88 15.12 2.52
N TYR A 81 -1.42 16.15 1.83
CA TYR A 81 -2.06 17.45 1.75
C TYR A 81 -2.52 17.70 0.32
N ASN A 82 -3.78 18.08 0.17
CA ASN A 82 -4.33 18.42 -1.13
C ASN A 82 -4.89 19.85 -1.12
N LEU A 83 -4.69 20.54 -2.24
CA LEU A 83 -5.37 21.77 -2.57
C LEU A 83 -5.98 21.62 -3.96
N ASP A 84 -7.30 21.61 -4.02
CA ASP A 84 -8.06 21.52 -5.27
C ASP A 84 -8.72 22.86 -5.59
N HIS A 85 -8.65 23.25 -6.84
CA HIS A 85 -9.46 24.27 -7.45
C HIS A 85 -10.32 23.66 -8.54
N LYS A 86 -11.62 23.89 -8.52
CA LYS A 86 -12.57 23.39 -9.51
C LYS A 86 -13.49 24.50 -9.97
N GLY A 87 -13.69 24.58 -11.24
CA GLY A 87 -14.61 25.53 -11.84
C GLY A 87 -15.59 24.86 -12.80
N LEU A 88 -16.77 25.42 -12.85
CA LEU A 88 -17.83 25.06 -13.78
C LEU A 88 -18.47 26.35 -14.28
N TYR A 89 -18.54 26.51 -15.59
CA TYR A 89 -19.20 27.63 -16.24
C TYR A 89 -20.20 27.09 -17.27
N ALA A 90 -21.48 27.33 -16.99
CA ALA A 90 -22.60 26.89 -17.81
C ALA A 90 -23.12 28.09 -18.65
N LEU A 91 -23.10 27.90 -19.94
CA LEU A 91 -23.78 28.77 -20.90
C LEU A 91 -24.89 27.97 -21.57
N ASP A 92 -25.86 28.62 -22.20
CA ASP A 92 -27.06 27.97 -22.74
C ASP A 92 -26.80 26.62 -23.47
N ASN A 93 -25.75 26.56 -24.29
CA ASN A 93 -25.38 25.38 -25.06
C ASN A 93 -23.96 24.86 -24.80
N LYS A 94 -23.28 25.36 -23.76
CA LYS A 94 -21.89 25.01 -23.46
C LYS A 94 -21.69 24.81 -21.98
N LEU A 95 -20.88 23.81 -21.63
CA LEU A 95 -20.50 23.53 -20.25
C LEU A 95 -18.99 23.39 -20.16
N LEU A 96 -18.33 24.45 -19.68
CA LEU A 96 -16.90 24.45 -19.43
C LEU A 96 -16.61 23.97 -17.99
N LYS A 97 -15.74 22.97 -17.86
CA LYS A 97 -15.25 22.46 -16.59
C LYS A 97 -13.73 22.52 -16.59
N TRP A 98 -13.17 22.91 -15.47
CA TRP A 98 -11.73 22.87 -15.26
C TRP A 98 -11.41 22.49 -13.81
N GLY A 99 -10.21 22.03 -13.60
CA GLY A 99 -9.71 21.72 -12.27
C GLY A 99 -8.20 21.74 -12.24
N LEU A 100 -7.68 22.10 -11.08
CA LEU A 100 -6.27 22.04 -10.75
C LEU A 100 -6.17 21.44 -9.36
N ARG A 101 -5.30 20.45 -9.18
CA ARG A 101 -4.96 19.86 -7.89
C ARG A 101 -3.46 19.96 -7.68
N PHE A 102 -3.10 20.41 -6.51
CA PHE A 102 -1.77 20.23 -5.95
C PHE A 102 -1.86 19.20 -4.82
N GLN A 103 -0.96 18.23 -4.79
CA GLN A 103 -0.87 17.24 -3.73
C GLN A 103 0.58 17.14 -3.27
N HIS A 104 0.77 17.21 -1.97
CA HIS A 104 2.02 16.91 -1.30
C HIS A 104 1.86 15.64 -0.46
N GLN A 105 2.83 14.73 -0.57
CA GLN A 105 2.85 13.45 0.15
C GLN A 105 4.19 13.27 0.82
N ASP A 106 4.16 13.00 2.12
CA ASP A 106 5.30 12.53 2.90
C ASP A 106 4.98 11.15 3.44
N ILE A 107 5.85 10.20 3.16
CA ILE A 107 5.71 8.81 3.58
C ILE A 107 7.03 8.39 4.20
N ASP A 108 6.95 7.81 5.39
CA ASP A 108 8.03 7.17 6.10
C ASP A 108 7.60 5.73 6.41
N ASP A 109 8.30 4.75 5.82
CA ASP A 109 7.97 3.33 5.85
C ASP A 109 9.18 2.55 6.35
N VAL A 110 9.04 1.94 7.52
CA VAL A 110 10.07 1.14 8.18
C VAL A 110 9.62 -0.30 8.23
N VAL A 111 10.41 -1.18 7.66
CA VAL A 111 10.27 -2.63 7.75
C VAL A 111 11.49 -3.17 8.47
N ASP A 112 11.27 -3.86 9.58
CA ASP A 112 12.32 -4.53 10.36
C ASP A 112 11.78 -5.88 10.83
N GLU A 113 12.02 -6.92 10.02
CA GLU A 113 11.55 -8.27 10.24
C GLU A 113 12.74 -9.23 10.26
N TRP A 114 12.73 -10.14 11.21
CA TRP A 114 13.75 -11.19 11.27
C TRP A 114 13.18 -12.48 11.85
N GLN A 115 13.81 -13.56 11.50
CA GLN A 115 13.48 -14.89 11.94
C GLN A 115 14.72 -15.54 12.53
N MET A 116 14.56 -16.14 13.67
CA MET A 116 15.60 -16.93 14.34
C MET A 116 15.13 -18.37 14.42
N MET A 117 16.04 -19.28 14.13
CA MET A 117 15.76 -20.70 14.15
C MET A 117 16.72 -21.41 15.11
N ASP A 118 16.15 -22.18 16.01
CA ASP A 118 16.85 -23.14 16.85
C ASP A 118 16.36 -24.54 16.47
N SER A 119 17.24 -25.36 15.97
CA SER A 119 16.89 -26.65 15.41
C SER A 119 17.58 -27.82 16.09
N ALA A 120 18.04 -27.66 17.29
CA ALA A 120 18.79 -28.72 17.99
C ALA A 120 19.91 -29.35 17.13
N GLY A 121 20.48 -28.56 16.21
CA GLY A 121 21.59 -28.98 15.35
C GLY A 121 21.20 -29.53 13.97
N TYR A 122 19.92 -29.59 13.62
CA TYR A 122 19.48 -30.18 12.32
C TYR A 122 19.43 -29.20 11.17
N THR A 123 19.19 -27.94 11.41
CA THR A 123 18.99 -26.92 10.36
C THR A 123 20.02 -25.79 10.38
N LEU A 124 20.69 -25.58 11.50
CA LEU A 124 21.78 -24.62 11.59
C LEU A 124 23.11 -25.25 11.19
N PRO A 125 24.04 -24.49 10.60
CA PRO A 125 25.40 -24.96 10.43
C PRO A 125 25.96 -25.30 11.82
N HIS A 126 26.11 -26.57 12.09
CA HIS A 126 26.75 -27.02 13.32
C HIS A 126 28.26 -27.18 13.10
N VAL A 127 28.99 -27.02 14.17
CA VAL A 127 30.43 -27.31 14.15
C VAL A 127 30.62 -28.75 13.68
N PRO A 128 31.56 -29.04 12.70
CA PRO A 128 31.79 -30.37 12.21
C PRO A 128 31.95 -31.36 13.34
N ASP A 129 31.30 -32.52 13.22
CA ASP A 129 31.22 -33.56 14.23
C ASP A 129 32.55 -33.77 14.96
N VAL A 130 32.62 -33.30 16.18
CA VAL A 130 33.68 -33.63 17.07
C VAL A 130 33.35 -34.99 17.67
N ILE A 131 33.92 -36.04 17.11
CA ILE A 131 33.80 -37.40 17.68
C ILE A 131 34.38 -37.36 19.08
N GLY A 132 33.52 -37.36 20.08
CA GLY A 132 33.89 -37.62 21.49
C GLY A 132 33.87 -36.45 22.46
N GLY A 133 33.30 -35.31 22.13
CA GLY A 133 33.14 -34.22 23.10
C GLY A 133 31.98 -33.29 22.77
N TYR A 134 31.28 -32.82 23.78
CA TYR A 134 30.42 -31.66 23.63
C TYR A 134 31.31 -30.43 23.33
N PRO A 135 31.03 -29.63 22.32
CA PRO A 135 31.75 -28.39 22.16
C PRO A 135 31.57 -27.53 23.40
N ASP A 136 32.64 -26.96 23.93
CA ASP A 136 32.62 -26.01 25.04
C ASP A 136 31.84 -24.72 24.71
N ILE A 137 31.44 -24.57 23.46
CA ILE A 137 30.66 -23.44 22.97
C ILE A 137 29.26 -23.94 22.61
N LEU A 138 28.26 -23.46 23.36
CA LEU A 138 26.86 -23.69 23.01
C LEU A 138 26.59 -23.06 21.64
N PRO A 139 25.91 -23.76 20.72
CA PRO A 139 25.53 -23.18 19.44
C PRO A 139 24.66 -21.95 19.66
N GLU A 140 25.04 -20.83 19.08
CA GLU A 140 24.24 -19.62 19.13
C GLU A 140 23.00 -19.80 18.22
N ILE A 141 21.87 -19.23 18.66
CA ILE A 141 20.68 -19.14 17.82
C ILE A 141 21.01 -18.24 16.61
N GLY A 142 20.88 -18.79 15.42
CA GLY A 142 21.19 -18.08 14.19
C GLY A 142 19.99 -17.32 13.64
N THR A 143 20.27 -16.22 12.97
CA THR A 143 19.28 -15.53 12.14
C THR A 143 19.19 -16.27 10.80
N ASP A 144 18.00 -16.82 10.50
CA ASP A 144 17.68 -17.49 9.25
C ASP A 144 17.25 -16.50 8.17
N PHE A 145 16.48 -15.52 8.57
CA PHE A 145 15.95 -14.48 7.70
C PHE A 145 16.06 -13.11 8.37
N SER A 146 16.39 -12.10 7.59
CA SER A 146 16.31 -10.70 8.02
C SER A 146 15.93 -9.82 6.83
N HIS A 147 14.90 -9.04 7.01
CA HIS A 147 14.47 -8.03 6.06
C HIS A 147 14.39 -6.67 6.76
N LYS A 148 15.23 -5.73 6.31
CA LYS A 148 15.31 -4.40 6.90
C LYS A 148 15.29 -3.35 5.81
N ALA A 149 14.33 -2.45 5.88
CA ALA A 149 14.19 -1.35 4.94
C ALA A 149 13.70 -0.10 5.66
N HIS A 150 14.16 1.05 5.20
CA HIS A 150 13.64 2.35 5.61
C HIS A 150 13.46 3.20 4.36
N ASN A 151 12.21 3.43 3.98
CA ASN A 151 11.84 4.14 2.77
C ASN A 151 11.26 5.50 3.15
N ILE A 152 11.86 6.56 2.67
CA ILE A 152 11.36 7.93 2.85
C ILE A 152 10.98 8.46 1.47
N LEU A 153 9.73 8.90 1.32
CA LEU A 153 9.22 9.50 0.12
C LEU A 153 8.61 10.87 0.45
N SER A 154 9.14 11.93 -0.19
CA SER A 154 8.52 13.25 -0.18
C SER A 154 8.31 13.70 -1.61
N VAL A 155 7.05 13.87 -2.03
CA VAL A 155 6.73 14.09 -3.43
C VAL A 155 5.58 15.09 -3.60
N ASN A 156 5.70 15.92 -4.65
CA ASN A 156 4.66 16.84 -5.08
C ASN A 156 4.09 16.39 -6.41
N ASN A 157 2.77 16.33 -6.50
CA ASN A 157 2.03 16.02 -7.72
C ASN A 157 1.13 17.18 -8.11
N ILE A 158 0.99 17.43 -9.41
CA ILE A 158 0.10 18.46 -9.93
C ILE A 158 -0.76 17.83 -11.02
N ASP A 159 -2.07 17.96 -10.87
CA ASP A 159 -3.07 17.52 -11.84
C ASP A 159 -3.87 18.70 -12.33
N GLY A 160 -4.07 18.80 -13.63
CA GLY A 160 -4.92 19.83 -14.22
C GLY A 160 -5.76 19.29 -15.37
N PHE A 161 -6.95 19.79 -15.53
CA PHE A 161 -7.78 19.50 -16.70
C PHE A 161 -8.64 20.68 -17.09
N VAL A 162 -8.97 20.71 -18.38
CA VAL A 162 -9.99 21.57 -18.97
C VAL A 162 -10.84 20.73 -19.93
N GLN A 163 -12.14 20.89 -19.85
CA GLN A 163 -13.10 20.18 -20.69
C GLN A 163 -14.25 21.09 -21.04
N ASN A 164 -14.66 21.08 -22.29
CA ASN A 164 -15.87 21.76 -22.75
C ASN A 164 -16.83 20.77 -23.40
N SER A 165 -18.11 20.91 -23.10
CA SER A 165 -19.18 20.15 -23.73
C SER A 165 -20.09 21.14 -24.47
N TRP A 166 -20.42 20.84 -25.72
CA TRP A 166 -21.33 21.60 -26.57
C TRP A 166 -22.60 20.79 -26.80
N THR A 167 -23.74 21.35 -26.48
CA THR A 167 -25.05 20.79 -26.80
C THR A 167 -25.52 21.40 -28.12
N ILE A 168 -25.75 20.57 -29.10
CA ILE A 168 -26.19 20.95 -30.46
C ILE A 168 -27.57 20.37 -30.64
N PRO A 169 -28.63 21.20 -30.68
CA PRO A 169 -29.99 20.73 -30.96
C PRO A 169 -30.10 20.16 -32.38
N TYR A 170 -30.79 19.05 -32.51
CA TYR A 170 -31.06 18.40 -33.79
C TYR A 170 -32.54 18.34 -34.05
N HIS A 171 -33.08 19.37 -34.67
CA HIS A 171 -34.51 19.54 -34.92
C HIS A 171 -35.36 19.22 -33.67
N ASP A 172 -36.60 18.81 -33.85
CA ASP A 172 -37.50 18.41 -32.73
C ASP A 172 -37.25 16.98 -32.24
N LYS A 173 -36.12 16.36 -32.62
CA LYS A 173 -35.85 14.93 -32.40
C LYS A 173 -34.82 14.64 -31.32
N GLY A 174 -34.16 15.66 -30.78
CA GLY A 174 -33.16 15.46 -29.71
C GLY A 174 -31.99 16.43 -29.82
N GLU A 175 -30.92 16.10 -29.13
CA GLU A 175 -29.69 16.89 -29.09
C GLU A 175 -28.46 15.99 -29.18
N PHE A 176 -27.38 16.53 -29.75
CA PHE A 176 -26.05 15.93 -29.66
C PHE A 176 -25.20 16.65 -28.66
N VAL A 177 -24.48 15.92 -27.85
CA VAL A 177 -23.49 16.49 -26.92
C VAL A 177 -22.09 16.10 -27.37
N ILE A 178 -21.31 17.09 -27.80
CA ILE A 178 -19.91 16.90 -28.16
C ILE A 178 -19.05 17.40 -27.01
N THR A 179 -18.18 16.55 -26.51
CA THR A 179 -17.25 16.88 -25.43
C THR A 179 -15.81 16.79 -25.92
N GLY A 180 -15.02 17.82 -25.63
CA GLY A 180 -13.58 17.83 -25.86
C GLY A 180 -12.84 18.34 -24.62
N GLY A 181 -11.69 17.77 -24.33
CA GLY A 181 -10.91 18.15 -23.17
C GLY A 181 -9.46 17.69 -23.21
N LEU A 182 -8.70 18.26 -22.31
CA LEU A 182 -7.30 17.94 -22.08
C LEU A 182 -7.04 17.77 -20.58
N ARG A 183 -6.27 16.77 -20.23
CA ARG A 183 -5.75 16.58 -18.88
C ARG A 183 -4.23 16.52 -18.92
N ALA A 184 -3.58 17.15 -17.95
CA ALA A 184 -2.15 17.06 -17.72
C ALA A 184 -1.88 16.67 -16.28
N ASN A 185 -0.92 15.78 -16.09
CA ASN A 185 -0.44 15.34 -14.79
C ASN A 185 1.06 15.50 -14.72
N TYR A 186 1.55 16.14 -13.70
CA TYR A 186 2.95 16.12 -13.31
C TYR A 186 3.11 15.18 -12.10
N TRP A 187 3.93 14.15 -12.26
CA TRP A 187 4.25 13.23 -11.18
C TRP A 187 5.65 13.52 -10.65
N GLY A 188 5.70 14.04 -9.43
CA GLY A 188 6.94 14.53 -8.83
C GLY A 188 7.98 13.45 -8.55
N TYR A 189 7.58 12.19 -8.32
CA TYR A 189 8.49 11.07 -8.08
C TYR A 189 9.44 10.82 -9.28
N ASN A 190 8.91 10.76 -10.48
CA ASN A 190 9.70 10.53 -11.69
C ASN A 190 9.94 11.80 -12.52
N LYS A 191 9.43 12.95 -12.05
CA LYS A 191 9.55 14.28 -12.71
C LYS A 191 9.00 14.30 -14.14
N LYS A 192 7.97 13.49 -14.42
CA LYS A 192 7.37 13.37 -15.75
C LYS A 192 6.03 14.07 -15.82
N VAL A 193 5.75 14.62 -17.02
CA VAL A 193 4.46 15.19 -17.37
C VAL A 193 3.77 14.23 -18.34
N TYR A 194 2.51 13.94 -18.06
CA TYR A 194 1.64 13.15 -18.92
C TYR A 194 0.48 14.01 -19.38
N VAL A 195 0.18 13.97 -20.68
CA VAL A 195 -0.92 14.72 -21.28
C VAL A 195 -1.88 13.74 -21.95
N SER A 196 -3.17 13.87 -21.64
CA SER A 196 -4.21 12.96 -22.11
C SER A 196 -5.35 13.76 -22.73
N PRO A 197 -5.52 13.75 -24.07
CA PRO A 197 -6.70 14.31 -24.73
C PRO A 197 -7.92 13.42 -24.47
N ARG A 198 -9.10 14.03 -24.44
CA ARG A 198 -10.40 13.37 -24.29
C ARG A 198 -11.38 13.94 -25.30
N ALA A 199 -12.15 13.05 -25.92
CA ALA A 199 -13.26 13.43 -26.80
C ALA A 199 -14.41 12.44 -26.60
N GLY A 200 -15.64 12.91 -26.77
CA GLY A 200 -16.85 12.08 -26.69
C GLY A 200 -17.99 12.74 -27.46
N ILE A 201 -18.90 11.89 -27.95
CA ILE A 201 -20.15 12.29 -28.58
C ILE A 201 -21.25 11.43 -27.96
N ALA A 202 -22.35 12.06 -27.58
CA ALA A 202 -23.54 11.41 -27.05
C ALA A 202 -24.79 11.94 -27.74
#